data_950a6f96e60b327625e947ddbc8028a0
#
_entry.id   950a6f96e60b327625e947ddbc8028a0
#
_cell.length_a   1.000
_cell.length_b   1.000
_cell.length_c   1.000
_cell.angle_alpha   90.00
_cell.angle_beta   90.00
_cell.angle_gamma   90.00
#
_symmetry.space_group_name_H-M   'P 1'
#
loop_
_entity.id
_entity.type
_entity.pdbx_description
1 polymer ?
#
loop_
_entity_poly.entity_id
_entity_poly.type
_entity_poly.pdbx_seq_one_letter_code
_entity_poly.pdbx_strand_id
1 'polypeptide(L)'
;MKKYFYLEESPYMKTYQAIYLNHGNFPFEGKIYGSFNLMPARLLGLTYAQYLRFCRDVLGATLVGKNSKYPVAYFRLTPEVQQFVKLLNKRAEMAVFEHEHPYDLEVKLDGTIVKKGGNE
;
A
#
# COMPACT_ATOMS: atom_id res chain seq x y z
N MET A 1 2.35 14.30 -8.84
CA MET A 1 2.49 13.39 -7.70
C MET A 1 3.23 12.12 -8.14
N LYS A 2 4.20 11.68 -7.35
CA LYS A 2 4.90 10.42 -7.63
C LYS A 2 3.94 9.25 -7.47
N LYS A 3 4.07 8.28 -8.36
CA LYS A 3 3.33 7.03 -8.25
C LYS A 3 4.23 5.98 -7.63
N TYR A 4 3.93 5.63 -6.38
CA TYR A 4 4.65 4.55 -5.68
C TYR A 4 4.03 3.20 -6.00
N PHE A 5 2.72 3.16 -6.19
CA PHE A 5 1.97 1.97 -6.59
C PHE A 5 1.17 2.25 -7.84
N TYR A 6 0.99 1.22 -8.65
CA TYR A 6 0.20 1.33 -9.87
C TYR A 6 -0.52 0.02 -10.16
N LEU A 7 -1.61 0.12 -10.91
CA LEU A 7 -2.37 -1.05 -11.37
C LEU A 7 -1.94 -1.42 -12.78
N GLU A 8 -1.72 -2.71 -13.00
CA GLU A 8 -1.41 -3.23 -14.31
C GLU A 8 -2.01 -4.62 -14.45
N GLU A 9 -2.41 -4.98 -15.67
CA GLU A 9 -2.98 -6.30 -15.92
C GLU A 9 -1.99 -7.40 -15.51
N SER A 10 -2.52 -8.38 -14.76
CA SER A 10 -1.70 -9.49 -14.31
C SER A 10 -1.35 -10.42 -15.46
N PRO A 11 -0.09 -10.85 -15.61
CA PRO A 11 0.26 -11.87 -16.59
C PRO A 11 -0.31 -13.25 -16.24
N TYR A 12 -0.69 -13.46 -14.99
CA TYR A 12 -1.21 -14.74 -14.52
C TYR A 12 -2.74 -14.82 -14.53
N MET A 13 -3.40 -13.69 -14.41
CA MET A 13 -4.87 -13.61 -14.43
C MET A 13 -5.29 -12.49 -15.37
N LYS A 14 -5.47 -12.85 -16.64
CA LYS A 14 -5.91 -11.90 -17.66
C LYS A 14 -7.24 -11.28 -17.24
N THR A 15 -7.44 -10.02 -17.58
CA THR A 15 -8.59 -9.19 -17.24
C THR A 15 -8.63 -8.74 -15.77
N TYR A 16 -7.68 -9.20 -14.95
CA TYR A 16 -7.54 -8.73 -13.58
C TYR A 16 -6.30 -7.85 -13.46
N GLN A 17 -6.36 -6.89 -12.55
CA GLN A 17 -5.26 -5.98 -12.26
C GLN A 17 -4.56 -6.40 -10.98
N ALA A 18 -3.26 -6.24 -10.92
CA ALA A 18 -2.50 -6.37 -9.69
C ALA A 18 -1.89 -5.02 -9.32
N ILE A 19 -1.62 -4.83 -8.03
CA ILE A 19 -0.96 -3.62 -7.54
C ILE A 19 0.54 -3.90 -7.56
N TYR A 20 1.28 -3.10 -8.32
CA TYR A 20 2.73 -3.20 -8.42
C TYR A 20 3.40 -2.02 -7.76
N LEU A 21 4.62 -2.23 -7.31
CA LEU A 21 5.45 -1.20 -6.71
C LEU A 21 6.40 -0.61 -7.75
N ASN A 22 6.50 0.70 -7.75
CA ASN A 22 7.52 1.39 -8.53
C ASN A 22 8.78 1.47 -7.66
N HIS A 23 9.66 0.50 -7.83
CA HIS A 23 10.84 0.30 -6.96
C HIS A 23 11.75 1.50 -6.88
N GLY A 24 11.84 2.30 -7.93
CA GLY A 24 12.73 3.46 -7.95
C GLY A 24 12.28 4.60 -7.05
N ASN A 25 11.05 4.56 -6.57
CA ASN A 25 10.46 5.68 -5.82
C ASN A 25 10.39 5.45 -4.30
N PHE A 26 10.69 4.25 -3.81
CA PHE A 26 10.51 3.92 -2.39
C PHE A 26 11.88 3.63 -1.74
N PRO A 27 12.48 4.62 -1.07
CA PRO A 27 13.89 4.53 -0.66
C PRO A 27 14.17 3.55 0.48
N PHE A 28 13.17 3.15 1.24
CA PHE A 28 13.36 2.27 2.40
C PHE A 28 12.59 0.95 2.28
N GLU A 29 12.25 0.58 1.05
CA GLU A 29 11.67 -0.73 0.78
C GLU A 29 12.58 -1.84 1.31
N GLY A 30 11.96 -2.86 1.88
CA GLY A 30 12.68 -4.02 2.41
C GLY A 30 13.29 -3.81 3.79
N LYS A 31 13.55 -2.59 4.19
CA LYS A 31 14.14 -2.28 5.49
C LYS A 31 13.08 -2.09 6.56
N ILE A 32 12.02 -1.37 6.24
CA ILE A 32 10.97 -1.00 7.20
C ILE A 32 9.67 -1.72 6.89
N TYR A 33 9.31 -1.77 5.61
CA TYR A 33 8.00 -2.29 5.20
C TYR A 33 8.04 -3.71 4.66
N GLY A 34 9.22 -4.32 4.55
CA GLY A 34 9.36 -5.67 4.03
C GLY A 34 9.22 -5.74 2.53
N SER A 35 8.70 -6.85 2.01
CA SER A 35 8.53 -7.02 0.57
C SER A 35 7.40 -6.13 0.05
N PHE A 36 7.40 -5.92 -1.27
CA PHE A 36 6.36 -5.08 -1.88
C PHE A 36 4.95 -5.63 -1.65
N ASN A 37 4.79 -6.94 -1.47
CA ASN A 37 3.49 -7.54 -1.16
C ASN A 37 2.96 -7.13 0.22
N LEU A 38 3.86 -6.85 1.16
CA LEU A 38 3.49 -6.45 2.51
C LEU A 38 3.32 -4.94 2.67
N MET A 39 3.90 -4.17 1.78
CA MET A 39 3.93 -2.71 1.92
C MET A 39 2.56 -2.06 1.99
N PRO A 40 1.58 -2.43 1.14
CA PRO A 40 0.25 -1.82 1.25
C PRO A 40 -0.38 -2.03 2.63
N ALA A 41 -0.27 -3.24 3.17
CA ALA A 41 -0.81 -3.54 4.49
C ALA A 41 -0.13 -2.68 5.56
N ARG A 42 1.19 -2.62 5.55
CA ARG A 42 1.94 -1.87 6.55
C ARG A 42 1.68 -0.37 6.47
N LEU A 43 1.55 0.17 5.27
CA LEU A 43 1.21 1.58 5.09
C LEU A 43 -0.17 1.90 5.67
N LEU A 44 -1.09 0.94 5.67
CA LEU A 44 -2.44 1.12 6.22
C LEU A 44 -2.54 0.75 7.69
N GLY A 45 -1.44 0.29 8.31
CA GLY A 45 -1.46 -0.13 9.71
C GLY A 45 -2.20 -1.45 9.92
N LEU A 46 -2.25 -2.30 8.92
CA LEU A 46 -2.96 -3.58 8.97
C LEU A 46 -1.98 -4.74 8.94
N THR A 47 -2.40 -5.87 9.53
CA THR A 47 -1.71 -7.14 9.25
C THR A 47 -2.00 -7.54 7.80
N TYR A 48 -1.17 -8.41 7.26
CA TYR A 48 -1.39 -8.86 5.89
C TYR A 48 -2.74 -9.59 5.75
N ALA A 49 -3.11 -10.37 6.74
CA ALA A 49 -4.40 -11.06 6.73
C ALA A 49 -5.58 -10.08 6.74
N GLN A 50 -5.50 -9.02 7.53
CA GLN A 50 -6.52 -7.97 7.54
C GLN A 50 -6.61 -7.26 6.20
N TYR A 51 -5.47 -6.96 5.60
CA TYR A 51 -5.39 -6.33 4.29
C TYR A 51 -6.05 -7.20 3.22
N LEU A 52 -5.74 -8.49 3.20
CA LEU A 52 -6.32 -9.41 2.21
C LEU A 52 -7.83 -9.54 2.38
N ARG A 53 -8.31 -9.58 3.61
CA ARG A 53 -9.76 -9.60 3.86
C ARG A 53 -10.43 -8.33 3.37
N PHE A 54 -9.81 -7.19 3.59
CA PHE A 54 -10.30 -5.92 3.08
C PHE A 54 -10.37 -5.95 1.54
N CYS A 55 -9.31 -6.39 0.89
CA CYS A 55 -9.27 -6.49 -0.57
C CYS A 55 -10.41 -7.37 -1.10
N ARG A 56 -10.61 -8.52 -0.46
CA ARG A 56 -11.67 -9.45 -0.88
C ARG A 56 -13.07 -8.90 -0.60
N ASP A 57 -13.31 -8.44 0.63
CA ASP A 57 -14.66 -8.14 1.10
C ASP A 57 -15.12 -6.74 0.69
N VAL A 58 -14.22 -5.79 0.57
CA VAL A 58 -14.57 -4.40 0.24
C VAL A 58 -14.29 -4.09 -1.23
N LEU A 59 -13.16 -4.54 -1.76
CA LEU A 59 -12.75 -4.21 -3.12
C LEU A 59 -13.08 -5.33 -4.13
N GLY A 60 -13.61 -6.44 -3.67
CA GLY A 60 -14.01 -7.53 -4.55
C GLY A 60 -12.85 -8.31 -5.17
N ALA A 61 -11.69 -8.30 -4.53
CA ALA A 61 -10.52 -8.99 -5.05
C ALA A 61 -10.66 -10.51 -5.00
N THR A 62 -10.00 -11.18 -5.94
CA THR A 62 -9.81 -12.62 -5.92
C THR A 62 -8.44 -12.91 -5.32
N LEU A 63 -8.41 -13.74 -4.28
CA LEU A 63 -7.17 -14.11 -3.62
C LEU A 63 -6.62 -15.40 -4.22
N VAL A 64 -5.35 -15.38 -4.62
CA VAL A 64 -4.68 -16.52 -5.24
C VAL A 64 -3.45 -16.89 -4.42
N GLY A 65 -3.17 -18.20 -4.33
CA GLY A 65 -2.01 -18.69 -3.60
C GLY A 65 -2.29 -18.95 -2.13
N LYS A 66 -3.43 -19.57 -1.81
CA LYS A 66 -3.83 -19.87 -0.42
C LYS A 66 -2.79 -20.68 0.34
N ASN A 67 -2.02 -21.51 -0.38
CA ASN A 67 -0.96 -22.33 0.24
C ASN A 67 0.37 -21.59 0.28
N SER A 68 0.43 -20.41 -0.28
CA SER A 68 1.61 -19.55 -0.23
C SER A 68 1.64 -18.79 1.08
N LYS A 69 2.84 -18.48 1.55
CA LYS A 69 3.02 -17.61 2.71
C LYS A 69 2.43 -16.21 2.47
N TYR A 70 2.43 -15.77 1.21
CA TYR A 70 1.95 -14.44 0.84
C TYR A 70 0.99 -14.56 -0.35
N PRO A 71 -0.29 -14.90 -0.10
CA PRO A 71 -1.30 -14.86 -1.17
C PRO A 71 -1.37 -13.48 -1.81
N VAL A 72 -1.78 -13.45 -3.08
CA VAL A 72 -1.86 -12.19 -3.83
C VAL A 72 -3.31 -11.89 -4.16
N ALA A 73 -3.68 -10.62 -4.03
CA ALA A 73 -5.01 -10.13 -4.39
C ALA A 73 -5.00 -9.63 -5.83
N TYR A 74 -5.95 -10.07 -6.62
CA TYR A 74 -6.16 -9.62 -7.99
C TYR A 74 -7.50 -8.91 -8.08
N PHE A 75 -7.52 -7.77 -8.75
CA PHE A 75 -8.66 -6.86 -8.75
C PHE A 75 -9.25 -6.72 -10.15
N ARG A 76 -10.57 -6.60 -10.23
CA ARG A 76 -11.17 -6.03 -11.42
C ARG A 76 -10.99 -4.52 -11.37
N LEU A 77 -10.76 -3.91 -12.52
CA LEU A 77 -10.55 -2.46 -12.59
C LEU A 77 -11.88 -1.74 -12.37
N THR A 78 -12.04 -1.18 -11.17
CA THR A 78 -13.22 -0.43 -10.77
C THR A 78 -12.81 0.93 -10.24
N PRO A 79 -13.73 1.91 -10.18
CA PRO A 79 -13.42 3.21 -9.54
C PRO A 79 -12.95 3.07 -8.10
N GLU A 80 -13.53 2.12 -7.33
CA GLU A 80 -13.14 1.87 -5.95
C GLU A 80 -11.71 1.41 -5.84
N VAL A 81 -11.28 0.50 -6.71
CA VAL A 81 -9.90 0.02 -6.73
C VAL A 81 -8.94 1.13 -7.14
N GLN A 82 -9.32 1.95 -8.11
CA GLN A 82 -8.50 3.10 -8.52
C GLN A 82 -8.34 4.10 -7.37
N GLN A 83 -9.41 4.37 -6.63
CA GLN A 83 -9.35 5.25 -5.46
C GLN A 83 -8.48 4.65 -4.36
N PHE A 84 -8.54 3.34 -4.17
CA PHE A 84 -7.70 2.65 -3.21
C PHE A 84 -6.22 2.81 -3.54
N VAL A 85 -5.84 2.69 -4.81
CA VAL A 85 -4.44 2.88 -5.22
C VAL A 85 -4.01 4.34 -5.02
N LYS A 86 -4.90 5.29 -5.24
CA LYS A 86 -4.61 6.70 -4.93
C LYS A 86 -4.36 6.89 -3.43
N LEU A 87 -5.14 6.22 -2.59
CA LEU A 87 -4.93 6.26 -1.15
C LEU A 87 -3.57 5.67 -0.78
N LEU A 88 -3.21 4.53 -1.36
CA LEU A 88 -1.90 3.92 -1.11
C LEU A 88 -0.77 4.86 -1.51
N ASN A 89 -0.89 5.54 -2.65
CA ASN A 89 0.13 6.48 -3.11
C ASN A 89 0.25 7.67 -2.15
N LYS A 90 -0.87 8.16 -1.65
CA LYS A 90 -0.86 9.24 -0.67
C LYS A 90 -0.19 8.79 0.63
N ARG A 91 -0.53 7.61 1.11
CA ARG A 91 0.10 7.05 2.32
C ARG A 91 1.60 6.84 2.13
N ALA A 92 2.00 6.36 0.95
CA ALA A 92 3.42 6.18 0.64
C ALA A 92 4.15 7.52 0.63
N GLU A 93 3.56 8.55 0.04
CA GLU A 93 4.14 9.89 0.03
C GLU A 93 4.32 10.43 1.44
N MET A 94 3.33 10.24 2.29
CA MET A 94 3.40 10.66 3.71
C MET A 94 4.48 9.90 4.46
N ALA A 95 4.59 8.59 4.22
CA ALA A 95 5.61 7.77 4.87
C ALA A 95 7.02 8.20 4.46
N VAL A 96 7.23 8.51 3.18
CA VAL A 96 8.51 9.03 2.70
C VAL A 96 8.82 10.36 3.36
N PHE A 97 7.84 11.24 3.43
CA PHE A 97 7.99 12.55 4.06
C PHE A 97 8.36 12.40 5.54
N GLU A 98 7.67 11.54 6.27
CA GLU A 98 7.98 11.27 7.68
C GLU A 98 9.39 10.70 7.85
N HIS A 99 9.78 9.80 6.95
CA HIS A 99 11.12 9.21 6.99
C HIS A 99 12.21 10.27 6.81
N GLU A 100 11.95 11.27 5.96
CA GLU A 100 12.89 12.38 5.73
C GLU A 100 12.87 13.40 6.87
N HIS A 101 11.83 13.39 7.69
CA HIS A 101 11.66 14.34 8.80
C HIS A 101 11.31 13.60 10.11
N PRO A 102 12.18 12.68 10.55
CA PRO A 102 11.82 11.75 11.64
C PRO A 102 11.60 12.40 13.00
N TYR A 103 12.14 13.59 13.22
CA TYR A 103 12.04 14.28 14.52
C TYR A 103 11.01 15.39 14.54
N ASP A 104 10.53 15.79 13.38
CA ASP A 104 9.68 16.97 13.27
C ASP A 104 8.20 16.64 13.09
N LEU A 105 7.92 15.54 12.39
CA LEU A 105 6.56 15.27 11.93
C LEU A 105 6.17 13.81 12.18
N GLU A 106 4.88 13.62 12.33
CA GLU A 106 4.27 12.30 12.50
C GLU A 106 3.14 12.15 11.49
N VAL A 107 3.06 10.99 10.85
CA VAL A 107 1.99 10.66 9.91
C VAL A 107 1.00 9.75 10.62
N LYS A 108 -0.26 10.16 10.67
CA LYS A 108 -1.34 9.37 11.25
C LYS A 108 -1.92 8.39 10.23
N LEU A 109 -2.69 7.43 10.73
CA LEU A 109 -3.27 6.38 9.87
C LEU A 109 -4.18 6.94 8.77
N ASP A 110 -4.82 8.06 9.02
CA ASP A 110 -5.69 8.71 8.03
C ASP A 110 -4.92 9.53 6.99
N GLY A 111 -3.59 9.57 7.10
CA GLY A 111 -2.73 10.33 6.19
C GLY A 111 -2.45 11.75 6.64
N THR A 112 -2.95 12.15 7.81
CA THR A 112 -2.71 13.50 8.34
C THR A 112 -1.28 13.61 8.85
N ILE A 113 -0.62 14.73 8.52
CA ILE A 113 0.72 15.04 9.04
C ILE A 113 0.57 16.03 10.17
N VAL A 114 1.17 15.74 11.32
CA VAL A 114 1.19 16.62 12.48
C VAL A 114 2.60 16.77 12.99
N LYS A 115 2.87 17.87 13.71
CA LYS A 115 4.15 18.06 14.39
C LYS A 115 4.25 17.11 15.58
N LYS A 116 5.40 16.45 15.68
CA LYS A 116 5.68 15.62 16.84
C LYS A 116 5.93 16.48 18.07
N GLY A 117 5.46 16.02 19.21
CA GLY A 117 5.81 16.56 20.51
C GLY A 117 5.31 17.94 20.79
N GLY A 118 4.47 18.46 20.06
CA GLY A 118 3.95 19.79 20.32
C GLY A 118 5.01 20.81 20.56
N ASN A 119 5.59 21.10 20.88
CA ASN A 119 6.45 21.98 21.12
C ASN A 119 7.30 22.16 21.93
N GLU A 120 7.37 21.80 22.06
CA GLU A 120 7.99 22.04 22.89
C GLU A 120 8.41 22.58 22.92
#